data_e58451c3978525664d1c16780a4e477e
#
_entry.id   e58451c3978525664d1c16780a4e477e
#
_cell.length_a   1.000
_cell.length_b   1.000
_cell.length_c   1.000
_cell.angle_alpha   90.00
_cell.angle_beta   90.00
_cell.angle_gamma   90.00
#
_symmetry.space_group_name_H-M   'P 1'
#
loop_
_entity.id
_entity.type
_entity.pdbx_description
1 polymer ?
#
loop_
_entity_poly.entity_id
_entity_poly.type
_entity_poly.pdbx_seq_one_letter_code
_entity_poly.pdbx_strand_id
1 'polypeptide(L)'
;MHMFGIFVLMFASCIYCRGTSTSSKLAPFRECYGRLHELRSLIPSAVILSLTATATRETKQAILDVLGMKDPYKIEESPEKPNVSYVVEYMQRDKSLCHQFEWLVEEINKNGLSTERTIIYCQTIQQCSHIYSTLKSMIRDTIYAGKLGDNRSVLLEMLHSCSPPSNKEAVLKSFQDPKGVIRILVATIAFGMGLDCRAVHRTIHFGPSKNLEAFVQESGRAGRDGKPSVSYLLYHGLLLTHVEKDIKNFIHTKDCRRKFLLKEFNDTSAHTTVVDHLCCDNCSKNCGCGSPNCNLLKYPSKKDDKQPIISRERDVSDSQKQQLEEKLNRYHKSLVAQLVRKHANGIIKSQISLPMLIGFSELQISQVLEHCGHLFTLQDVYSFIEIWDIKHAVNIPTLTD
;
A
#
# COMPACT_ATOMS: atom_id res chain seq x y z
N MET A 1 -22.85 -39.36 24.23
CA MET A 1 -21.60 -38.56 24.30
C MET A 1 -21.64 -37.63 23.12
N HIS A 2 -22.20 -36.42 23.29
CA HIS A 2 -22.32 -35.45 22.22
C HIS A 2 -20.95 -34.74 22.05
N MET A 3 -20.23 -35.02 20.97
CA MET A 3 -19.07 -34.22 20.58
C MET A 3 -19.60 -32.86 20.10
N PHE A 4 -19.50 -31.84 20.91
CA PHE A 4 -19.71 -30.46 20.48
C PHE A 4 -18.49 -30.03 19.65
N GLY A 5 -18.61 -30.09 18.34
CA GLY A 5 -17.59 -29.50 17.45
C GLY A 5 -17.68 -27.98 17.51
N ILE A 6 -16.65 -27.33 18.01
CA ILE A 6 -16.50 -25.86 17.90
C ILE A 6 -15.70 -25.60 16.63
N PHE A 7 -16.31 -24.92 15.66
CA PHE A 7 -15.61 -24.43 14.47
C PHE A 7 -15.17 -22.99 14.69
N VAL A 8 -13.87 -22.77 14.76
CA VAL A 8 -13.28 -21.43 14.83
C VAL A 8 -12.93 -21.01 13.40
N LEU A 9 -13.62 -20.00 12.91
CA LEU A 9 -13.35 -19.42 11.60
C LEU A 9 -12.66 -18.06 11.80
N MET A 10 -11.38 -17.98 11.46
CA MET A 10 -10.65 -16.72 11.46
C MET A 10 -10.90 -15.99 10.13
N PHE A 11 -11.61 -14.88 10.20
CA PHE A 11 -11.83 -14.00 9.07
C PHE A 11 -11.03 -12.71 9.22
N ALA A 12 -10.01 -12.56 8.42
CA ALA A 12 -9.62 -11.24 7.97
C ALA A 12 -10.64 -10.80 6.92
N SER A 13 -10.80 -9.52 6.65
CA SER A 13 -11.68 -8.85 5.67
C SER A 13 -11.93 -9.53 4.31
N CYS A 14 -11.60 -10.80 4.21
CA CYS A 14 -11.61 -11.60 2.98
C CYS A 14 -13.00 -12.00 2.49
N ILE A 15 -14.04 -12.03 3.33
CA ILE A 15 -15.38 -12.44 2.90
C ILE A 15 -16.01 -11.33 2.05
N TYR A 16 -15.96 -10.09 2.52
CA TYR A 16 -16.59 -8.97 1.83
C TYR A 16 -15.93 -8.64 0.50
N CYS A 17 -14.61 -8.64 0.44
CA CYS A 17 -13.87 -8.36 -0.80
C CYS A 17 -13.97 -9.46 -1.86
N ARG A 18 -14.57 -10.61 -1.56
CA ARG A 18 -14.44 -11.83 -2.39
C ARG A 18 -15.70 -12.66 -2.57
N GLY A 19 -16.82 -12.31 -1.94
CA GLY A 19 -18.06 -13.11 -1.99
C GLY A 19 -19.30 -12.41 -2.52
N THR A 20 -19.35 -11.08 -2.48
CA THR A 20 -20.52 -10.30 -2.89
C THR A 20 -20.15 -9.11 -3.76
N SER A 21 -19.74 -9.35 -5.02
CA SER A 21 -19.75 -8.24 -5.95
C SER A 21 -21.09 -8.19 -6.66
N THR A 22 -21.91 -7.23 -6.32
CA THR A 22 -23.12 -6.88 -7.06
C THR A 22 -22.83 -6.25 -8.42
N SER A 23 -21.57 -6.09 -8.83
CA SER A 23 -21.24 -5.39 -10.08
C SER A 23 -19.98 -5.80 -10.83
N SER A 24 -19.32 -6.93 -10.53
CA SER A 24 -18.31 -7.46 -11.46
C SER A 24 -18.01 -8.95 -11.26
N LYS A 25 -17.87 -9.66 -12.39
CA LYS A 25 -17.61 -11.09 -12.57
C LYS A 25 -16.24 -11.57 -12.03
N LEU A 26 -15.76 -11.09 -10.90
CA LEU A 26 -14.51 -11.53 -10.28
C LEU A 26 -14.84 -12.63 -9.28
N ALA A 27 -14.42 -13.86 -9.61
CA ALA A 27 -14.46 -14.97 -8.68
C ALA A 27 -13.76 -14.65 -7.36
N PRO A 28 -14.27 -15.14 -6.21
CA PRO A 28 -13.61 -14.94 -4.92
C PRO A 28 -12.19 -15.52 -4.98
N PHE A 29 -11.22 -14.83 -4.40
CA PHE A 29 -9.81 -15.27 -4.38
C PHE A 29 -9.61 -16.68 -3.82
N ARG A 30 -10.54 -17.14 -2.97
CA ARG A 30 -10.68 -18.52 -2.54
C ARG A 30 -12.18 -18.86 -2.66
N GLU A 31 -12.55 -19.58 -3.68
CA GLU A 31 -13.94 -19.98 -3.97
C GLU A 31 -14.63 -20.60 -2.75
N CYS A 32 -13.88 -21.37 -1.96
CA CYS A 32 -14.38 -22.01 -0.75
C CYS A 32 -14.93 -21.02 0.29
N TYR A 33 -14.42 -19.78 0.35
CA TYR A 33 -14.94 -18.80 1.33
C TYR A 33 -16.33 -18.29 0.97
N GLY A 34 -16.70 -18.25 -0.29
CA GLY A 34 -18.07 -17.93 -0.73
C GLY A 34 -19.09 -19.02 -0.38
N ARG A 35 -18.61 -20.23 -0.06
CA ARG A 35 -19.42 -21.41 0.22
C ARG A 35 -19.48 -21.79 1.70
N LEU A 36 -18.99 -20.95 2.59
CA LEU A 36 -18.99 -21.26 4.04
C LEU A 36 -20.38 -21.43 4.64
N HIS A 37 -21.41 -20.87 4.02
CA HIS A 37 -22.82 -21.12 4.40
C HIS A 37 -23.21 -22.61 4.31
N GLU A 38 -22.56 -23.38 3.41
CA GLU A 38 -22.81 -24.83 3.28
C GLU A 38 -22.41 -25.61 4.55
N LEU A 39 -21.45 -25.09 5.35
CA LEU A 39 -21.06 -25.71 6.62
C LEU A 39 -22.25 -25.79 7.59
N ARG A 40 -23.12 -24.80 7.59
CA ARG A 40 -24.32 -24.82 8.44
C ARG A 40 -25.29 -25.94 8.04
N SER A 41 -25.39 -26.22 6.75
CA SER A 41 -26.23 -27.30 6.24
C SER A 41 -25.65 -28.68 6.57
N LEU A 42 -24.33 -28.81 6.53
CA LEU A 42 -23.64 -30.06 6.83
C LEU A 42 -23.62 -30.38 8.34
N ILE A 43 -23.52 -29.35 9.17
CA ILE A 43 -23.39 -29.49 10.63
C ILE A 43 -24.29 -28.48 11.31
N PRO A 44 -25.62 -28.71 11.33
CA PRO A 44 -26.61 -27.74 11.83
C PRO A 44 -26.45 -27.41 13.33
N SER A 45 -25.98 -28.37 14.13
CA SER A 45 -25.80 -28.23 15.57
C SER A 45 -24.44 -27.65 16.01
N ALA A 46 -23.52 -27.38 15.07
CA ALA A 46 -22.21 -26.86 15.41
C ALA A 46 -22.27 -25.39 15.85
N VAL A 47 -21.52 -25.06 16.89
CA VAL A 47 -21.27 -23.68 17.29
C VAL A 47 -20.28 -23.05 16.33
N ILE A 48 -20.66 -21.95 15.69
CA ILE A 48 -19.79 -21.18 14.82
C ILE A 48 -19.26 -19.97 15.58
N LEU A 49 -17.93 -19.86 15.69
CA LEU A 49 -17.23 -18.70 16.21
C LEU A 49 -16.54 -17.97 15.07
N SER A 50 -16.93 -16.73 14.81
CA SER A 50 -16.28 -15.86 13.81
C SER A 50 -15.38 -14.86 14.52
N LEU A 51 -14.13 -14.75 14.09
CA LEU A 51 -13.12 -13.84 14.63
C LEU A 51 -12.62 -12.92 13.51
N THR A 52 -12.59 -11.63 13.78
CA THR A 52 -11.99 -10.64 12.87
C THR A 52 -11.29 -9.56 13.68
N ALA A 53 -10.12 -9.11 13.22
CA ALA A 53 -9.37 -8.03 13.85
C ALA A 53 -9.91 -6.64 13.44
N THR A 54 -10.54 -6.56 12.27
CA THR A 54 -11.08 -5.31 11.71
C THR A 54 -12.31 -5.66 10.87
N ALA A 55 -13.45 -5.10 11.19
CA ALA A 55 -14.66 -5.25 10.40
C ALA A 55 -15.50 -3.98 10.50
N THR A 56 -15.77 -3.36 9.35
CA THR A 56 -16.76 -2.29 9.26
C THR A 56 -18.16 -2.83 9.53
N ARG A 57 -19.13 -1.94 9.69
CA ARG A 57 -20.54 -2.34 9.87
C ARG A 57 -21.01 -3.25 8.73
N GLU A 58 -20.65 -2.91 7.50
CA GLU A 58 -21.04 -3.68 6.31
C GLU A 58 -20.39 -5.06 6.30
N THR A 59 -19.10 -5.14 6.63
CA THR A 59 -18.38 -6.41 6.73
C THR A 59 -18.93 -7.29 7.84
N LYS A 60 -19.29 -6.74 9.02
CA LYS A 60 -19.95 -7.47 10.11
C LYS A 60 -21.26 -8.08 9.63
N GLN A 61 -22.10 -7.29 8.95
CA GLN A 61 -23.38 -7.79 8.44
C GLN A 61 -23.18 -8.89 7.39
N ALA A 62 -22.25 -8.70 6.45
CA ALA A 62 -21.94 -9.72 5.45
C ALA A 62 -21.45 -11.04 6.08
N ILE A 63 -20.66 -10.99 7.16
CA ILE A 63 -20.23 -12.19 7.90
C ILE A 63 -21.45 -12.91 8.50
N LEU A 64 -22.37 -12.18 9.12
CA LEU A 64 -23.57 -12.75 9.71
C LEU A 64 -24.46 -13.44 8.67
N ASP A 65 -24.64 -12.77 7.53
CA ASP A 65 -25.47 -13.25 6.43
C ASP A 65 -24.86 -14.51 5.78
N VAL A 66 -23.57 -14.47 5.45
CA VAL A 66 -22.86 -15.60 4.80
C VAL A 66 -22.81 -16.82 5.72
N LEU A 67 -22.62 -16.63 7.02
CA LEU A 67 -22.55 -17.74 7.98
C LEU A 67 -23.93 -18.16 8.52
N GLY A 68 -25.00 -17.48 8.13
CA GLY A 68 -26.35 -17.74 8.62
C GLY A 68 -26.45 -17.63 10.15
N MET A 69 -25.73 -16.66 10.74
CA MET A 69 -25.73 -16.45 12.19
C MET A 69 -26.96 -15.66 12.62
N LYS A 70 -27.88 -16.31 13.33
CA LYS A 70 -29.07 -15.67 13.90
C LYS A 70 -28.80 -15.30 15.35
N ASP A 71 -28.99 -14.02 15.69
CA ASP A 71 -28.78 -13.48 17.05
C ASP A 71 -27.46 -13.92 17.72
N PRO A 72 -26.30 -13.71 17.09
CA PRO A 72 -25.04 -14.14 17.69
C PRO A 72 -24.68 -13.27 18.90
N TYR A 73 -24.04 -13.87 19.89
CA TYR A 73 -23.37 -13.10 20.93
C TYR A 73 -22.17 -12.38 20.31
N LYS A 74 -22.09 -11.05 20.48
CA LYS A 74 -21.03 -10.20 19.90
C LYS A 74 -20.11 -9.68 20.99
N ILE A 75 -18.81 -9.90 20.83
CA ILE A 75 -17.76 -9.27 21.62
C ILE A 75 -17.03 -8.33 20.68
N GLU A 76 -17.10 -7.04 20.95
CA GLU A 76 -16.51 -6.01 20.12
C GLU A 76 -15.53 -5.19 20.96
N GLU A 77 -14.32 -5.04 20.46
CA GLU A 77 -13.31 -4.13 20.99
C GLU A 77 -13.01 -3.04 19.98
N SER A 78 -12.68 -1.85 20.47
CA SER A 78 -12.28 -0.74 19.64
C SER A 78 -11.01 -1.08 18.84
N PRO A 79 -10.96 -0.84 17.52
CA PRO A 79 -9.72 -0.94 16.75
C PRO A 79 -8.77 0.24 17.04
N GLU A 80 -9.09 1.08 18.01
CA GLU A 80 -8.30 2.25 18.36
C GLU A 80 -6.88 1.89 18.79
N LYS A 81 -5.92 2.64 18.26
CA LYS A 81 -4.51 2.60 18.68
C LYS A 81 -4.05 4.00 19.04
N PRO A 82 -4.17 4.39 20.32
CA PRO A 82 -3.88 5.76 20.75
C PRO A 82 -2.41 6.15 20.51
N ASN A 83 -1.49 5.20 20.49
CA ASN A 83 -0.07 5.40 20.24
C ASN A 83 0.33 5.48 18.77
N VAL A 84 -0.61 5.36 17.81
CA VAL A 84 -0.34 5.49 16.38
C VAL A 84 -0.91 6.80 15.85
N SER A 85 -0.07 7.68 15.34
CA SER A 85 -0.45 8.91 14.66
C SER A 85 -0.71 8.66 13.17
N TYR A 86 -1.70 9.33 12.59
CA TYR A 86 -2.04 9.19 11.16
C TYR A 86 -1.67 10.46 10.39
N VAL A 87 -0.93 10.29 9.31
CA VAL A 87 -0.51 11.37 8.42
C VAL A 87 -0.88 11.03 6.99
N VAL A 88 -1.55 11.94 6.31
CA VAL A 88 -1.87 11.80 4.89
C VAL A 88 -1.22 12.94 4.13
N GLU A 89 -0.37 12.61 3.16
CA GLU A 89 0.42 13.57 2.42
C GLU A 89 0.23 13.37 0.90
N TYR A 90 0.00 14.49 0.21
CA TYR A 90 -0.05 14.49 -1.24
C TYR A 90 1.38 14.50 -1.81
N MET A 91 1.70 13.51 -2.63
CA MET A 91 2.97 13.46 -3.34
C MET A 91 2.92 14.32 -4.60
N GLN A 92 3.85 15.22 -4.72
CA GLN A 92 4.04 15.97 -5.96
C GLN A 92 4.61 15.02 -7.02
N ARG A 93 3.96 14.95 -8.19
CA ARG A 93 4.31 14.00 -9.26
C ARG A 93 5.65 14.30 -9.90
N ASP A 94 6.07 15.55 -9.88
CA ASP A 94 7.34 16.05 -10.41
C ASP A 94 8.56 15.64 -9.60
N LYS A 95 8.36 15.06 -8.41
CA LYS A 95 9.45 14.63 -7.55
C LYS A 95 9.78 13.16 -7.75
N SER A 96 11.09 12.90 -7.90
CA SER A 96 11.59 11.53 -8.02
C SER A 96 11.37 10.71 -6.74
N LEU A 97 11.36 9.38 -6.87
CA LEU A 97 11.35 8.47 -5.71
C LEU A 97 12.54 8.71 -4.78
N CYS A 98 13.70 9.08 -5.33
CA CYS A 98 14.88 9.41 -4.53
C CYS A 98 14.57 10.55 -3.56
N HIS A 99 13.92 11.62 -4.05
CA HIS A 99 13.54 12.75 -3.22
C HIS A 99 12.54 12.37 -2.12
N GLN A 100 11.56 11.51 -2.44
CA GLN A 100 10.55 11.07 -1.45
C GLN A 100 11.16 10.31 -0.28
N PHE A 101 12.24 9.57 -0.50
CA PHE A 101 12.84 8.70 0.51
C PHE A 101 14.24 9.15 0.96
N GLU A 102 14.72 10.32 0.54
CA GLU A 102 16.06 10.83 0.90
C GLU A 102 16.26 10.88 2.42
N TRP A 103 15.27 11.38 3.16
CA TRP A 103 15.30 11.43 4.61
C TRP A 103 15.45 10.05 5.27
N LEU A 104 14.82 9.01 4.69
CA LEU A 104 14.90 7.64 5.21
C LEU A 104 16.28 7.03 4.93
N VAL A 105 16.88 7.38 3.80
CA VAL A 105 18.25 7.00 3.45
C VAL A 105 19.25 7.72 4.36
N GLU A 106 19.07 9.00 4.62
CA GLU A 106 19.90 9.75 5.59
C GLU A 106 19.81 9.13 6.99
N GLU A 107 18.60 8.78 7.43
CA GLU A 107 18.37 8.14 8.74
C GLU A 107 19.09 6.78 8.84
N ILE A 108 18.96 5.90 7.84
CA ILE A 108 19.58 4.58 7.88
C ILE A 108 21.12 4.67 7.78
N ASN A 109 21.64 5.59 6.98
CA ASN A 109 23.07 5.82 6.85
C ASN A 109 23.69 6.36 8.16
N LYS A 110 22.94 7.16 8.91
CA LYS A 110 23.37 7.72 10.18
C LYS A 110 23.24 6.72 11.34
N ASN A 111 22.13 6.01 11.42
CA ASN A 111 21.70 5.25 12.58
C ASN A 111 21.92 3.73 12.45
N GLY A 112 22.08 3.19 11.21
CA GLY A 112 22.28 1.77 10.96
C GLY A 112 21.22 0.91 11.64
N LEU A 113 21.63 0.00 12.51
CA LEU A 113 20.75 -0.85 13.32
C LEU A 113 19.85 -0.12 14.30
N SER A 114 20.13 1.14 14.62
CA SER A 114 19.29 1.98 15.49
C SER A 114 18.20 2.71 14.72
N THR A 115 18.12 2.56 13.40
CA THR A 115 17.04 3.11 12.58
C THR A 115 15.70 2.50 12.99
N GLU A 116 14.66 3.33 13.05
CA GLU A 116 13.31 2.89 13.34
C GLU A 116 12.80 1.89 12.30
N ARG A 117 12.26 0.76 12.75
CA ARG A 117 11.71 -0.24 11.85
C ARG A 117 10.53 0.33 11.08
N THR A 118 10.66 0.31 9.77
CA THR A 118 9.72 0.87 8.81
C THR A 118 9.22 -0.21 7.84
N ILE A 119 7.91 -0.28 7.64
CA ILE A 119 7.31 -1.07 6.55
C ILE A 119 6.76 -0.10 5.51
N ILE A 120 7.18 -0.27 4.25
CA ILE A 120 6.66 0.49 3.11
C ILE A 120 5.71 -0.43 2.33
N TYR A 121 4.42 -0.13 2.37
CA TYR A 121 3.40 -0.84 1.63
C TYR A 121 3.24 -0.28 0.22
N CYS A 122 3.23 -1.18 -0.76
CA CYS A 122 3.08 -0.86 -2.18
C CYS A 122 1.83 -1.53 -2.73
N GLN A 123 1.14 -0.86 -3.63
CA GLN A 123 -0.06 -1.40 -4.29
C GLN A 123 0.29 -2.53 -5.28
N THR A 124 1.47 -2.46 -5.91
CA THR A 124 1.90 -3.42 -6.93
C THR A 124 3.31 -3.95 -6.67
N ILE A 125 3.60 -5.14 -7.21
CA ILE A 125 4.96 -5.73 -7.16
C ILE A 125 5.96 -4.82 -7.87
N GLN A 126 5.54 -4.16 -8.94
CA GLN A 126 6.39 -3.27 -9.70
C GLN A 126 6.80 -2.05 -8.86
N GLN A 127 5.85 -1.38 -8.19
CA GLN A 127 6.16 -0.31 -7.24
C GLN A 127 7.12 -0.79 -6.15
N CYS A 128 6.86 -1.98 -5.60
CA CYS A 128 7.71 -2.60 -4.58
C CYS A 128 9.16 -2.75 -5.08
N SER A 129 9.34 -3.29 -6.28
CA SER A 129 10.66 -3.46 -6.92
C SER A 129 11.35 -2.13 -7.19
N HIS A 130 10.62 -1.13 -7.66
CA HIS A 130 11.19 0.20 -7.94
C HIS A 130 11.64 0.91 -6.68
N ILE A 131 10.80 0.94 -5.64
CA ILE A 131 11.15 1.56 -4.36
C ILE A 131 12.35 0.84 -3.74
N TYR A 132 12.35 -0.50 -3.74
CA TYR A 132 13.47 -1.29 -3.24
C TYR A 132 14.77 -0.99 -3.99
N SER A 133 14.73 -1.00 -5.34
CA SER A 133 15.91 -0.74 -6.17
C SER A 133 16.42 0.69 -5.97
N THR A 134 15.54 1.66 -5.87
CA THR A 134 15.89 3.06 -5.61
C THR A 134 16.56 3.19 -4.24
N LEU A 135 15.94 2.69 -3.17
CA LEU A 135 16.52 2.72 -1.84
C LEU A 135 17.87 2.01 -1.79
N LYS A 136 17.97 0.82 -2.39
CA LYS A 136 19.22 0.06 -2.45
C LYS A 136 20.34 0.84 -3.16
N SER A 137 20.03 1.51 -4.27
CA SER A 137 21.01 2.32 -5.00
C SER A 137 21.47 3.55 -4.23
N MET A 138 20.60 4.13 -3.39
CA MET A 138 20.92 5.30 -2.57
C MET A 138 21.70 4.92 -1.30
N ILE A 139 21.32 3.82 -0.63
CA ILE A 139 21.96 3.33 0.60
C ILE A 139 23.35 2.73 0.31
N ARG A 140 23.54 2.08 -0.84
CA ARG A 140 24.81 1.45 -1.26
C ARG A 140 25.34 0.46 -0.21
N ASP A 141 26.61 0.56 0.17
CA ASP A 141 27.31 -0.39 1.05
C ASP A 141 26.83 -0.33 2.52
N THR A 142 26.24 0.79 2.96
CA THR A 142 25.64 0.92 4.29
C THR A 142 24.38 0.06 4.49
N ILE A 143 23.91 -0.60 3.43
CA ILE A 143 22.84 -1.60 3.54
C ILE A 143 23.23 -2.79 4.45
N TYR A 144 24.52 -3.04 4.66
CA TYR A 144 25.00 -4.14 5.49
C TYR A 144 25.35 -3.62 6.90
N ALA A 145 24.67 -4.17 7.91
CA ALA A 145 24.96 -3.84 9.32
C ALA A 145 26.26 -4.49 9.86
N GLY A 146 26.89 -5.36 9.06
CA GLY A 146 28.09 -6.09 9.42
C GLY A 146 29.07 -6.17 8.24
N LYS A 147 29.57 -7.38 7.97
CA LYS A 147 30.51 -7.61 6.86
C LYS A 147 29.82 -7.35 5.52
N LEU A 148 30.50 -6.60 4.64
CA LEU A 148 30.04 -6.33 3.28
C LEU A 148 29.77 -7.64 2.52
N GLY A 149 28.56 -7.72 1.91
CA GLY A 149 28.12 -8.92 1.18
C GLY A 149 27.51 -10.03 2.05
N ASP A 150 27.40 -9.86 3.37
CA ASP A 150 26.67 -10.81 4.21
C ASP A 150 25.17 -10.54 4.14
N ASN A 151 24.47 -11.36 3.36
CA ASN A 151 23.01 -11.26 3.19
C ASN A 151 22.21 -11.46 4.49
N ARG A 152 22.82 -11.95 5.56
CA ARG A 152 22.17 -12.09 6.88
C ARG A 152 22.18 -10.80 7.69
N SER A 153 22.99 -9.82 7.28
CA SER A 153 23.14 -8.51 7.94
C SER A 153 22.51 -7.35 7.17
N VAL A 154 21.58 -7.65 6.27
CA VAL A 154 20.96 -6.63 5.39
C VAL A 154 19.90 -5.83 6.14
N LEU A 155 19.96 -4.50 6.05
CA LEU A 155 19.04 -3.57 6.70
C LEU A 155 17.77 -3.29 5.87
N LEU A 156 17.83 -3.51 4.55
CA LEU A 156 16.72 -3.27 3.61
C LEU A 156 16.35 -4.57 2.91
N GLU A 157 15.09 -4.93 2.95
CA GLU A 157 14.57 -6.11 2.24
C GLU A 157 13.26 -5.83 1.51
N MET A 158 12.93 -6.71 0.56
CA MET A 158 11.70 -6.64 -0.23
C MET A 158 10.92 -7.95 -0.09
N LEU A 159 9.58 -7.83 0.06
CA LEU A 159 8.70 -8.98 0.16
C LEU A 159 7.41 -8.82 -0.64
N HIS A 160 7.16 -9.79 -1.52
CA HIS A 160 5.91 -9.87 -2.30
C HIS A 160 5.55 -11.35 -2.56
N SER A 161 4.40 -11.59 -3.21
CA SER A 161 3.90 -12.94 -3.47
C SER A 161 4.89 -13.84 -4.22
N CYS A 162 5.68 -13.26 -5.13
CA CYS A 162 6.68 -13.97 -5.93
C CYS A 162 8.07 -14.07 -5.26
N SER A 163 8.27 -13.56 -4.04
CA SER A 163 9.54 -13.69 -3.34
C SER A 163 9.83 -15.17 -3.04
N PRO A 164 11.09 -15.63 -3.17
CA PRO A 164 11.47 -17.00 -2.84
C PRO A 164 11.08 -17.39 -1.40
N PRO A 165 10.70 -18.65 -1.13
CA PRO A 165 10.31 -19.09 0.22
C PRO A 165 11.37 -18.82 1.28
N SER A 166 12.64 -19.05 0.95
CA SER A 166 13.78 -18.76 1.85
C SER A 166 13.87 -17.28 2.26
N ASN A 167 13.65 -16.35 1.30
CA ASN A 167 13.65 -14.95 1.62
C ASN A 167 12.44 -14.57 2.49
N LYS A 168 11.27 -15.14 2.19
CA LYS A 168 10.08 -14.94 3.03
C LYS A 168 10.35 -15.34 4.46
N GLU A 169 10.90 -16.51 4.67
CA GLU A 169 11.22 -17.04 6.02
C GLU A 169 12.25 -16.16 6.75
N ALA A 170 13.31 -15.74 6.07
CA ALA A 170 14.34 -14.87 6.65
C ALA A 170 13.78 -13.52 7.08
N VAL A 171 12.97 -12.87 6.21
CA VAL A 171 12.29 -11.61 6.52
C VAL A 171 11.35 -11.78 7.70
N LEU A 172 10.52 -12.83 7.70
CA LEU A 172 9.56 -13.13 8.77
C LEU A 172 10.27 -13.30 10.10
N LYS A 173 11.32 -14.13 10.15
CA LYS A 173 12.13 -14.36 11.35
C LYS A 173 12.72 -13.04 11.88
N SER A 174 13.27 -12.21 11.00
CA SER A 174 13.83 -10.91 11.39
C SER A 174 12.77 -9.96 11.98
N PHE A 175 11.55 -9.94 11.43
CA PHE A 175 10.48 -9.07 11.93
C PHE A 175 9.77 -9.59 13.17
N GLN A 176 9.82 -10.89 13.45
CA GLN A 176 9.32 -11.49 14.69
C GLN A 176 10.29 -11.26 15.86
N ASP A 177 11.58 -11.15 15.58
CA ASP A 177 12.60 -10.87 16.59
C ASP A 177 12.74 -9.35 16.81
N PRO A 178 12.55 -8.83 18.04
CA PRO A 178 12.80 -7.42 18.34
C PRO A 178 14.21 -6.94 18.00
N LYS A 179 15.19 -7.87 18.05
CA LYS A 179 16.61 -7.61 17.73
C LYS A 179 16.97 -7.94 16.28
N GLY A 180 15.97 -8.33 15.45
CA GLY A 180 16.22 -8.65 14.06
C GLY A 180 16.85 -7.49 13.29
N VAL A 181 17.62 -7.80 12.25
CA VAL A 181 18.51 -6.86 11.56
C VAL A 181 17.76 -5.93 10.62
N ILE A 182 16.73 -6.41 9.92
CA ILE A 182 16.03 -5.62 8.90
C ILE A 182 15.37 -4.40 9.52
N ARG A 183 15.66 -3.22 8.97
CA ARG A 183 15.11 -1.92 9.40
C ARG A 183 14.03 -1.41 8.45
N ILE A 184 14.22 -1.61 7.14
CA ILE A 184 13.27 -1.18 6.13
C ILE A 184 12.80 -2.41 5.36
N LEU A 185 11.49 -2.62 5.33
CA LEU A 185 10.85 -3.65 4.53
C LEU A 185 9.95 -2.98 3.49
N VAL A 186 10.22 -3.22 2.21
CA VAL A 186 9.34 -2.82 1.11
C VAL A 186 8.46 -4.02 0.75
N ALA A 187 7.15 -3.89 0.89
CA ALA A 187 6.27 -5.04 0.72
C ALA A 187 4.97 -4.69 -0.01
N THR A 188 4.41 -5.66 -0.73
CA THR A 188 3.03 -5.57 -1.18
C THR A 188 2.07 -6.00 -0.06
N ILE A 189 0.79 -5.69 -0.21
CA ILE A 189 -0.31 -6.01 0.71
C ILE A 189 -0.31 -7.49 1.15
N ALA A 190 0.23 -8.39 0.31
CA ALA A 190 0.33 -9.82 0.62
C ALA A 190 1.16 -10.15 1.88
N PHE A 191 2.01 -9.22 2.34
CA PHE A 191 2.77 -9.37 3.59
C PHE A 191 1.92 -9.25 4.86
N GLY A 192 0.65 -9.04 4.72
CA GLY A 192 -0.17 -8.59 5.85
C GLY A 192 -0.79 -9.64 6.74
N MET A 193 -1.01 -10.86 6.32
CA MET A 193 -1.86 -11.78 7.08
C MET A 193 -1.05 -12.72 8.00
N GLY A 194 -1.38 -12.68 9.30
CA GLY A 194 -0.89 -13.68 10.26
C GLY A 194 0.49 -13.43 10.86
N LEU A 195 1.11 -12.25 10.67
CA LEU A 195 2.45 -11.96 11.18
C LEU A 195 2.43 -11.06 12.40
N ASP A 196 3.09 -11.50 13.45
CA ASP A 196 3.41 -10.65 14.60
C ASP A 196 4.72 -9.89 14.33
N CYS A 197 4.58 -8.67 13.77
CA CYS A 197 5.72 -7.79 13.57
C CYS A 197 5.99 -7.01 14.86
N ARG A 198 7.17 -7.21 15.45
CA ARG A 198 7.56 -6.54 16.69
C ARG A 198 8.44 -5.33 16.41
N ALA A 199 8.34 -4.34 17.29
CA ALA A 199 9.14 -3.11 17.23
C ALA A 199 9.07 -2.38 15.88
N VAL A 200 7.93 -2.42 15.20
CA VAL A 200 7.64 -1.58 14.04
C VAL A 200 7.02 -0.29 14.54
N HIS A 201 7.66 0.85 14.27
CA HIS A 201 7.19 2.15 14.72
C HIS A 201 6.76 3.06 13.58
N ARG A 202 6.97 2.62 12.33
CA ARG A 202 6.60 3.40 11.16
C ARG A 202 6.01 2.51 10.07
N THR A 203 4.85 2.90 9.54
CA THR A 203 4.31 2.36 8.28
C THR A 203 4.18 3.47 7.26
N ILE A 204 4.53 3.20 6.02
CA ILE A 204 4.41 4.14 4.90
C ILE A 204 3.61 3.44 3.81
N HIS A 205 2.44 3.95 3.49
CA HIS A 205 1.65 3.46 2.37
C HIS A 205 1.99 4.30 1.14
N PHE A 206 2.69 3.72 0.19
CA PHE A 206 2.96 4.35 -1.10
C PHE A 206 1.80 4.07 -2.06
N GLY A 207 0.82 4.93 -1.99
CA GLY A 207 -0.53 4.71 -2.45
C GLY A 207 -1.41 4.07 -1.37
N PRO A 208 -2.70 4.42 -1.32
CA PRO A 208 -3.62 3.88 -0.32
C PRO A 208 -3.84 2.38 -0.49
N SER A 209 -4.19 1.73 0.60
CA SER A 209 -4.73 0.37 0.59
C SER A 209 -6.04 0.33 -0.19
N LYS A 210 -6.50 -0.85 -0.59
CA LYS A 210 -7.72 -1.00 -1.38
C LYS A 210 -8.94 -0.35 -0.71
N ASN A 211 -9.07 -0.51 0.61
CA ASN A 211 -10.14 0.03 1.44
C ASN A 211 -9.63 0.34 2.85
N LEU A 212 -10.51 0.88 3.67
CA LEU A 212 -10.20 1.33 5.01
C LEU A 212 -9.83 0.19 5.97
N GLU A 213 -10.46 -0.98 5.84
CA GLU A 213 -10.14 -2.16 6.64
C GLU A 213 -8.70 -2.63 6.40
N ALA A 214 -8.30 -2.71 5.13
CA ALA A 214 -6.93 -3.06 4.77
C ALA A 214 -5.94 -2.03 5.33
N PHE A 215 -6.26 -0.74 5.23
CA PHE A 215 -5.43 0.33 5.77
C PHE A 215 -5.25 0.21 7.29
N VAL A 216 -6.34 -0.04 8.05
CA VAL A 216 -6.27 -0.21 9.50
C VAL A 216 -5.47 -1.46 9.89
N GLN A 217 -5.60 -2.56 9.14
CA GLN A 217 -4.80 -3.77 9.39
C GLN A 217 -3.31 -3.55 9.14
N GLU A 218 -2.95 -2.82 8.08
CA GLU A 218 -1.58 -2.53 7.70
C GLU A 218 -0.93 -1.50 8.62
N SER A 219 -1.60 -0.38 8.88
CA SER A 219 -1.17 0.64 9.83
C SER A 219 -1.10 0.10 11.26
N GLY A 220 -2.00 -0.81 11.61
CA GLY A 220 -2.06 -1.49 12.88
C GLY A 220 -0.89 -2.41 13.20
N ARG A 221 0.09 -2.57 12.31
CA ARG A 221 1.35 -3.26 12.60
C ARG A 221 2.34 -2.37 13.33
N ALA A 222 2.21 -1.05 13.19
CA ALA A 222 2.99 -0.12 13.98
C ALA A 222 2.50 -0.06 15.43
N GLY A 223 3.43 0.15 16.35
CA GLY A 223 3.16 0.42 17.75
C GLY A 223 2.53 -0.73 18.54
N ARG A 224 2.75 -1.99 18.19
CA ARG A 224 2.25 -3.14 18.95
C ARG A 224 2.86 -3.27 20.34
N ASP A 225 4.00 -2.64 20.54
CA ASP A 225 4.71 -2.56 21.82
C ASP A 225 4.25 -1.36 22.68
N GLY A 226 3.22 -0.63 22.26
CA GLY A 226 2.67 0.54 22.94
C GLY A 226 3.48 1.83 22.72
N LYS A 227 4.61 1.79 22.02
CA LYS A 227 5.43 2.98 21.78
C LYS A 227 4.79 3.90 20.73
N PRO A 228 5.08 5.22 20.83
CA PRO A 228 4.65 6.18 19.82
C PRO A 228 5.08 5.75 18.43
N SER A 229 4.15 5.75 17.49
CA SER A 229 4.34 5.25 16.13
C SER A 229 3.57 6.10 15.13
N VAL A 230 3.99 6.07 13.86
CA VAL A 230 3.36 6.89 12.81
C VAL A 230 2.99 6.03 11.60
N SER A 231 1.79 6.24 11.10
CA SER A 231 1.33 5.69 9.82
C SER A 231 1.19 6.81 8.80
N TYR A 232 2.07 6.79 7.80
CA TYR A 232 2.03 7.71 6.67
C TYR A 232 1.26 7.09 5.52
N LEU A 233 0.36 7.86 4.90
CA LEU A 233 -0.30 7.51 3.65
C LEU A 233 0.07 8.57 2.61
N LEU A 234 0.88 8.16 1.64
CA LEU A 234 1.32 8.99 0.53
C LEU A 234 0.42 8.74 -0.68
N TYR A 235 -0.09 9.80 -1.31
CA TYR A 235 -0.99 9.62 -2.44
C TYR A 235 -0.80 10.70 -3.51
N HIS A 236 -1.19 10.37 -4.72
CA HIS A 236 -1.53 11.28 -5.81
C HIS A 236 -2.72 10.70 -6.61
N GLY A 237 -3.31 11.49 -7.49
CA GLY A 237 -4.58 11.15 -8.13
C GLY A 237 -4.62 9.78 -8.81
N LEU A 238 -3.53 9.36 -9.47
CA LEU A 238 -3.47 8.07 -10.17
C LEU A 238 -3.49 6.86 -9.22
N LEU A 239 -2.89 6.98 -8.03
CA LEU A 239 -2.91 5.92 -7.03
C LEU A 239 -4.31 5.71 -6.41
N LEU A 240 -5.26 6.60 -6.71
CA LEU A 240 -6.64 6.51 -6.23
C LEU A 240 -7.59 5.78 -7.18
N THR A 241 -7.14 5.36 -8.36
CA THR A 241 -8.03 4.80 -9.40
C THR A 241 -8.71 3.49 -9.00
N HIS A 242 -7.99 2.62 -8.29
CA HIS A 242 -8.45 1.28 -7.95
C HIS A 242 -8.81 1.08 -6.47
N VAL A 243 -9.05 2.18 -5.75
CA VAL A 243 -9.40 2.13 -4.33
C VAL A 243 -10.86 2.45 -4.08
N GLU A 244 -11.42 1.92 -3.01
CA GLU A 244 -12.82 2.06 -2.64
C GLU A 244 -13.12 3.50 -2.13
N LYS A 245 -14.40 3.83 -2.05
CA LYS A 245 -14.86 5.19 -1.71
C LYS A 245 -14.53 5.57 -0.27
N ASP A 246 -14.57 4.62 0.65
CA ASP A 246 -14.28 4.80 2.07
C ASP A 246 -12.88 5.36 2.32
N ILE A 247 -11.85 4.76 1.72
CA ILE A 247 -10.46 5.23 1.84
C ILE A 247 -10.25 6.57 1.12
N LYS A 248 -10.96 6.83 0.00
CA LYS A 248 -10.93 8.15 -0.65
C LYS A 248 -11.48 9.23 0.28
N ASN A 249 -12.59 8.95 0.95
CA ASN A 249 -13.19 9.87 1.91
C ASN A 249 -12.24 10.13 3.09
N PHE A 250 -11.56 9.09 3.59
CA PHE A 250 -10.54 9.21 4.63
C PHE A 250 -9.37 10.11 4.21
N ILE A 251 -8.90 9.98 2.95
CA ILE A 251 -7.81 10.80 2.41
C ILE A 251 -8.21 12.27 2.36
N HIS A 252 -9.43 12.57 1.92
CA HIS A 252 -9.88 13.93 1.70
C HIS A 252 -10.56 14.59 2.90
N THR A 253 -10.77 13.85 4.02
CA THR A 253 -11.36 14.43 5.22
C THR A 253 -10.52 15.59 5.77
N LYS A 254 -11.22 16.65 6.19
CA LYS A 254 -10.63 17.78 6.92
C LYS A 254 -10.77 17.62 8.44
N ASP A 255 -11.61 16.69 8.86
CA ASP A 255 -11.84 16.35 10.25
C ASP A 255 -10.71 15.49 10.81
N CYS A 256 -10.78 15.19 12.11
CA CYS A 256 -9.84 14.29 12.76
C CYS A 256 -9.87 12.91 12.10
N ARG A 257 -8.73 12.46 11.55
CA ARG A 257 -8.61 11.17 10.85
C ARG A 257 -8.90 9.98 11.76
N ARG A 258 -8.50 10.06 13.02
CA ARG A 258 -8.79 9.02 14.00
C ARG A 258 -10.29 8.88 14.24
N LYS A 259 -10.99 10.00 14.46
CA LYS A 259 -12.46 10.00 14.62
C LYS A 259 -13.16 9.46 13.38
N PHE A 260 -12.65 9.80 12.18
CA PHE A 260 -13.18 9.25 10.93
C PHE A 260 -13.05 7.72 10.89
N LEU A 261 -11.85 7.18 11.17
CA LEU A 261 -11.62 5.73 11.22
C LEU A 261 -12.57 5.06 12.20
N LEU A 262 -12.62 5.53 13.45
CA LEU A 262 -13.42 4.90 14.51
C LEU A 262 -14.91 4.91 14.18
N LYS A 263 -15.42 5.97 13.55
CA LYS A 263 -16.81 6.06 13.10
C LYS A 263 -17.17 4.95 12.11
N GLU A 264 -16.28 4.66 11.15
CA GLU A 264 -16.49 3.61 10.14
C GLU A 264 -16.51 2.20 10.77
N PHE A 265 -15.84 2.02 11.92
CA PHE A 265 -15.85 0.79 12.69
C PHE A 265 -16.92 0.74 13.81
N ASN A 266 -17.87 1.71 13.83
CA ASN A 266 -18.91 1.87 14.84
C ASN A 266 -18.40 2.11 16.28
N ASP A 267 -17.19 2.59 16.41
CA ASP A 267 -16.68 2.98 17.72
C ASP A 267 -17.05 4.43 18.02
N THR A 268 -18.10 4.60 18.80
CA THR A 268 -18.55 5.91 19.29
C THR A 268 -17.93 6.26 20.65
N SER A 269 -17.24 5.31 21.28
CA SER A 269 -16.65 5.46 22.62
C SER A 269 -15.31 6.21 22.62
N ALA A 270 -14.82 6.61 21.45
CA ALA A 270 -13.52 7.23 21.29
C ALA A 270 -13.39 8.56 22.03
N HIS A 271 -13.21 8.48 23.32
CA HIS A 271 -12.62 9.55 24.12
C HIS A 271 -11.12 9.55 23.84
N THR A 272 -10.72 10.21 22.77
CA THR A 272 -9.30 10.36 22.45
C THR A 272 -8.61 11.17 23.55
N THR A 273 -7.96 10.48 24.46
CA THR A 273 -7.02 11.10 25.44
C THR A 273 -5.71 11.52 24.77
N VAL A 274 -5.63 11.36 23.44
CA VAL A 274 -4.42 11.65 22.67
C VAL A 274 -4.30 13.15 22.48
N VAL A 275 -3.14 13.69 22.83
CA VAL A 275 -2.82 15.11 22.59
C VAL A 275 -2.96 15.45 21.11
N ASP A 276 -3.66 16.52 20.77
CA ASP A 276 -4.07 16.85 19.40
C ASP A 276 -2.96 16.74 18.35
N HIS A 277 -1.77 17.27 18.64
CA HIS A 277 -0.63 17.23 17.72
C HIS A 277 -0.03 15.83 17.52
N LEU A 278 -0.36 14.85 18.37
CA LEU A 278 0.06 13.44 18.22
C LEU A 278 -1.06 12.55 17.64
N CYS A 279 -2.26 13.11 17.46
CA CYS A 279 -3.39 12.34 16.96
C CYS A 279 -3.34 12.09 15.46
N CYS A 280 -3.29 13.17 14.67
CA CYS A 280 -3.18 13.10 13.21
C CYS A 280 -2.73 14.43 12.63
N ASP A 281 -2.38 14.45 11.33
CA ASP A 281 -1.95 15.66 10.63
C ASP A 281 -2.98 16.79 10.64
N ASN A 282 -4.29 16.49 10.58
CA ASN A 282 -5.34 17.51 10.66
C ASN A 282 -5.43 18.13 12.06
N CYS A 283 -5.37 17.32 13.11
CA CYS A 283 -5.35 17.82 14.48
C CYS A 283 -4.08 18.59 14.80
N SER A 284 -2.94 18.13 14.29
CA SER A 284 -1.65 18.82 14.45
C SER A 284 -1.64 20.21 13.84
N LYS A 285 -2.27 20.41 12.68
CA LYS A 285 -2.40 21.73 12.03
C LYS A 285 -3.18 22.74 12.87
N ASN A 286 -4.13 22.27 13.66
CA ASN A 286 -5.05 23.09 14.45
C ASN A 286 -4.67 23.09 15.96
N CYS A 287 -3.54 22.50 16.32
CA CYS A 287 -3.14 22.38 17.72
C CYS A 287 -2.65 23.72 18.28
N GLY A 288 -3.29 24.16 19.36
CA GLY A 288 -2.92 25.39 20.10
C GLY A 288 -2.03 25.17 21.33
N CYS A 289 -1.39 23.99 21.48
CA CYS A 289 -0.66 23.63 22.70
C CYS A 289 0.66 24.41 22.93
N GLY A 290 1.12 25.20 21.96
CA GLY A 290 2.38 25.97 22.04
C GLY A 290 3.66 25.11 22.04
N SER A 291 3.56 23.79 21.88
CA SER A 291 4.73 22.92 21.80
C SER A 291 5.52 23.18 20.51
N PRO A 292 6.86 23.31 20.59
CA PRO A 292 7.71 23.48 19.42
C PRO A 292 7.64 22.28 18.46
N ASN A 293 7.13 21.15 18.93
CA ASN A 293 7.08 19.88 18.22
C ASN A 293 5.72 19.56 17.57
N CYS A 294 4.77 20.49 17.60
CA CYS A 294 3.43 20.29 16.98
C CYS A 294 3.47 19.92 15.48
N ASN A 295 4.56 20.26 14.80
CA ASN A 295 4.73 20.02 13.35
C ASN A 295 5.46 18.70 13.00
N LEU A 296 5.81 17.86 13.98
CA LEU A 296 6.60 16.64 13.75
C LEU A 296 5.85 15.53 13.01
N LEU A 297 4.53 15.61 12.91
CA LEU A 297 3.74 14.60 12.20
C LEU A 297 3.75 14.75 10.67
N LYS A 298 4.35 15.80 10.12
CA LYS A 298 4.47 15.92 8.65
C LYS A 298 5.39 14.85 8.12
N TYR A 299 5.04 14.32 6.92
CA TYR A 299 5.98 13.47 6.20
C TYR A 299 7.27 14.25 5.92
N PRO A 300 8.45 13.69 6.22
CA PRO A 300 9.70 14.46 6.21
C PRO A 300 10.27 14.67 4.79
N SER A 301 9.45 14.93 3.78
CA SER A 301 9.97 15.32 2.45
C SER A 301 10.56 16.73 2.51
N LYS A 302 11.68 16.94 1.83
CA LYS A 302 12.27 18.27 1.72
C LYS A 302 11.28 19.19 1.00
N LYS A 303 11.13 20.42 1.51
CA LYS A 303 10.41 21.48 0.79
C LYS A 303 11.30 21.90 -0.37
N ASP A 304 10.84 21.67 -1.60
CA ASP A 304 11.47 22.34 -2.72
C ASP A 304 11.07 23.80 -2.75
N ASP A 305 12.02 24.65 -3.06
CA ASP A 305 11.75 26.01 -3.53
C ASP A 305 10.90 25.87 -4.80
N LYS A 306 9.66 26.31 -4.70
CA LYS A 306 8.72 26.30 -5.82
C LYS A 306 9.28 27.17 -6.95
N GLN A 307 9.94 26.59 -7.91
CA GLN A 307 10.00 27.22 -9.22
C GLN A 307 8.61 27.10 -9.85
N PRO A 308 8.02 28.19 -10.33
CA PRO A 308 6.74 28.14 -11.03
C PRO A 308 6.92 27.24 -12.26
N ILE A 309 6.14 26.15 -12.32
CA ILE A 309 6.05 25.32 -13.52
C ILE A 309 5.36 26.22 -14.55
N ILE A 310 6.14 26.69 -15.54
CA ILE A 310 5.58 27.33 -16.72
C ILE A 310 4.92 26.19 -17.49
N SER A 311 3.61 26.07 -17.39
CA SER A 311 2.85 25.09 -18.17
C SER A 311 2.94 25.51 -19.64
N ARG A 312 3.74 24.81 -20.40
CA ARG A 312 3.74 24.88 -21.86
C ARG A 312 2.57 24.01 -22.33
N GLU A 313 1.84 24.53 -23.29
CA GLU A 313 0.74 23.81 -23.92
C GLU A 313 0.89 23.93 -25.45
N ARG A 314 0.64 22.84 -26.15
CA ARG A 314 0.56 22.80 -27.62
C ARG A 314 -0.79 22.24 -28.03
N ASP A 315 -1.34 22.81 -29.08
CA ASP A 315 -2.54 22.26 -29.70
C ASP A 315 -2.19 20.98 -30.47
N VAL A 316 -2.89 19.92 -30.17
CA VAL A 316 -2.69 18.60 -30.80
C VAL A 316 -4.00 18.23 -31.50
N SER A 317 -3.98 18.13 -32.82
CA SER A 317 -5.14 17.74 -33.62
C SER A 317 -5.52 16.28 -33.41
N ASP A 318 -6.78 15.91 -33.66
CA ASP A 318 -7.26 14.54 -33.55
C ASP A 318 -6.47 13.56 -34.45
N SER A 319 -6.04 14.02 -35.64
CA SER A 319 -5.18 13.23 -36.54
C SER A 319 -3.81 12.95 -35.91
N GLN A 320 -3.21 13.92 -35.23
CA GLN A 320 -1.93 13.74 -34.52
C GLN A 320 -2.11 12.82 -33.30
N LYS A 321 -3.20 12.93 -32.57
CA LYS A 321 -3.53 12.00 -31.47
C LYS A 321 -3.65 10.56 -31.95
N GLN A 322 -4.32 10.35 -33.10
CA GLN A 322 -4.46 9.03 -33.67
C GLN A 322 -3.12 8.44 -34.12
N GLN A 323 -2.25 9.25 -34.75
CA GLN A 323 -0.90 8.82 -35.12
C GLN A 323 -0.07 8.48 -33.89
N LEU A 324 -0.17 9.28 -32.84
CA LEU A 324 0.50 9.02 -31.55
C LEU A 324 0.02 7.72 -30.91
N GLU A 325 -1.30 7.47 -30.93
CA GLU A 325 -1.89 6.22 -30.44
C GLU A 325 -1.33 5.01 -31.18
N GLU A 326 -1.21 5.07 -32.50
CA GLU A 326 -0.61 4.01 -33.29
C GLU A 326 0.88 3.78 -32.94
N LYS A 327 1.66 4.86 -32.74
CA LYS A 327 3.05 4.77 -32.30
C LYS A 327 3.16 4.10 -30.91
N LEU A 328 2.33 4.50 -29.95
CA LEU A 328 2.31 3.96 -28.59
C LEU A 328 1.90 2.49 -28.56
N ASN A 329 0.87 2.12 -29.34
CA ASN A 329 0.42 0.74 -29.48
C ASN A 329 1.50 -0.15 -30.13
N ARG A 330 2.23 0.37 -31.09
CA ARG A 330 3.37 -0.33 -31.73
C ARG A 330 4.50 -0.52 -30.72
N TYR A 331 4.79 0.50 -29.93
CA TYR A 331 5.77 0.41 -28.86
C TYR A 331 5.36 -0.65 -27.81
N HIS A 332 4.14 -0.64 -27.33
CA HIS A 332 3.62 -1.65 -26.40
C HIS A 332 3.74 -3.08 -26.98
N LYS A 333 3.32 -3.30 -28.23
CA LYS A 333 3.48 -4.59 -28.92
C LYS A 333 4.93 -5.04 -28.99
N SER A 334 5.88 -4.11 -29.19
CA SER A 334 7.31 -4.43 -29.23
C SER A 334 7.83 -4.91 -27.87
N LEU A 335 7.36 -4.31 -26.78
CA LEU A 335 7.71 -4.71 -25.41
C LEU A 335 7.17 -6.12 -25.07
N VAL A 336 5.94 -6.40 -25.48
CA VAL A 336 5.36 -7.75 -25.35
C VAL A 336 6.20 -8.78 -26.10
N ALA A 337 6.57 -8.48 -27.36
CA ALA A 337 7.38 -9.38 -28.17
C ALA A 337 8.79 -9.61 -27.57
N GLN A 338 9.42 -8.57 -27.01
CA GLN A 338 10.70 -8.70 -26.31
C GLN A 338 10.56 -9.60 -25.06
N LEU A 339 9.49 -9.43 -24.27
CA LEU A 339 9.25 -10.25 -23.10
C LEU A 339 9.09 -11.72 -23.48
N VAL A 340 8.27 -12.00 -24.52
CA VAL A 340 8.04 -13.36 -25.02
C VAL A 340 9.36 -14.00 -25.49
N ARG A 341 10.19 -13.26 -26.23
CA ARG A 341 11.51 -13.77 -26.71
C ARG A 341 12.45 -14.10 -25.55
N LYS A 342 12.49 -13.27 -24.50
CA LYS A 342 13.32 -13.55 -23.32
C LYS A 342 12.92 -14.79 -22.56
N HIS A 343 11.65 -15.20 -22.67
CA HIS A 343 11.09 -16.32 -21.91
C HIS A 343 10.69 -17.51 -22.81
N ALA A 344 11.14 -17.53 -24.07
CA ALA A 344 10.81 -18.59 -25.04
C ALA A 344 11.19 -20.01 -24.57
N ASN A 345 12.12 -20.14 -23.61
CA ASN A 345 12.57 -21.43 -23.06
C ASN A 345 12.00 -21.75 -21.66
N GLY A 346 11.10 -20.95 -21.14
CA GLY A 346 10.49 -21.17 -19.82
C GLY A 346 8.99 -20.92 -19.83
N ILE A 347 8.22 -21.87 -19.32
CA ILE A 347 6.80 -21.68 -19.07
C ILE A 347 6.67 -20.58 -18.02
N ILE A 348 6.15 -19.41 -18.38
CA ILE A 348 5.76 -18.37 -17.43
C ILE A 348 4.59 -18.91 -16.62
N LYS A 349 4.87 -19.69 -15.59
CA LYS A 349 3.91 -20.06 -14.53
C LYS A 349 3.76 -18.91 -13.55
N SER A 350 3.53 -17.69 -14.03
CA SER A 350 3.36 -16.56 -13.15
C SER A 350 1.91 -16.07 -13.24
N GLN A 351 1.27 -15.95 -12.10
CA GLN A 351 -0.04 -15.28 -11.95
C GLN A 351 0.08 -13.75 -12.11
N ILE A 352 1.22 -13.27 -12.58
CA ILE A 352 1.51 -11.84 -12.78
C ILE A 352 0.91 -11.43 -14.12
N SER A 353 0.06 -10.42 -14.11
CA SER A 353 -0.53 -9.88 -15.35
C SER A 353 0.56 -9.29 -16.26
N LEU A 354 0.39 -9.45 -17.56
CA LEU A 354 1.32 -8.95 -18.58
C LEU A 354 1.63 -7.45 -18.45
N PRO A 355 0.66 -6.56 -18.16
CA PRO A 355 0.92 -5.14 -17.90
C PRO A 355 1.89 -4.89 -16.76
N MET A 356 1.84 -5.70 -15.70
CA MET A 356 2.75 -5.58 -14.55
C MET A 356 4.19 -5.95 -14.90
N LEU A 357 4.39 -6.90 -15.81
CA LEU A 357 5.72 -7.33 -16.24
C LEU A 357 6.37 -6.33 -17.20
N ILE A 358 5.57 -5.67 -18.01
CA ILE A 358 6.04 -4.73 -19.04
C ILE A 358 6.27 -3.34 -18.44
N GLY A 359 5.45 -2.92 -17.48
CA GLY A 359 5.52 -1.56 -16.91
C GLY A 359 4.98 -0.45 -17.81
N PHE A 360 4.41 -0.81 -18.95
CA PHE A 360 3.77 0.07 -19.91
C PHE A 360 2.52 -0.64 -20.48
N SER A 361 1.35 -0.03 -20.34
CA SER A 361 0.06 -0.66 -20.64
C SER A 361 -0.90 0.34 -21.30
N GLU A 362 -2.11 -0.11 -21.58
CA GLU A 362 -3.21 0.76 -22.07
C GLU A 362 -3.46 1.98 -21.17
N LEU A 363 -3.22 1.84 -19.84
CA LEU A 363 -3.34 2.96 -18.90
C LEU A 363 -2.36 4.08 -19.26
N GLN A 364 -1.07 3.77 -19.47
CA GLN A 364 -0.07 4.76 -19.82
C GLN A 364 -0.35 5.35 -21.22
N ILE A 365 -0.82 4.55 -22.16
CA ILE A 365 -1.23 5.03 -23.49
C ILE A 365 -2.35 6.05 -23.39
N SER A 366 -3.40 5.73 -22.64
CA SER A 366 -4.53 6.64 -22.40
C SER A 366 -4.09 7.96 -21.76
N GLN A 367 -3.23 7.90 -20.74
CA GLN A 367 -2.70 9.09 -20.08
C GLN A 367 -1.84 9.96 -21.01
N VAL A 368 -1.00 9.33 -21.85
CA VAL A 368 -0.19 10.07 -22.85
C VAL A 368 -1.09 10.79 -23.84
N LEU A 369 -2.15 10.14 -24.33
CA LEU A 369 -3.10 10.75 -25.25
C LEU A 369 -3.91 11.90 -24.61
N GLU A 370 -4.28 11.74 -23.35
CA GLU A 370 -4.99 12.78 -22.58
C GLU A 370 -4.13 14.02 -22.38
N HIS A 371 -2.84 13.85 -22.10
CA HIS A 371 -1.94 14.93 -21.73
C HIS A 371 -0.89 15.28 -22.79
N CYS A 372 -1.02 14.78 -24.03
CA CYS A 372 -0.01 14.97 -25.10
C CYS A 372 0.31 16.45 -25.40
N GLY A 373 -0.62 17.36 -25.15
CA GLY A 373 -0.41 18.80 -25.27
C GLY A 373 0.57 19.39 -24.25
N HIS A 374 0.84 18.67 -23.15
CA HIS A 374 1.67 19.15 -22.04
C HIS A 374 2.99 18.36 -21.88
N LEU A 375 3.26 17.39 -22.74
CA LEU A 375 4.44 16.51 -22.63
C LEU A 375 5.60 17.03 -23.51
N PHE A 376 6.51 17.80 -22.94
CA PHE A 376 7.70 18.34 -23.61
C PHE A 376 9.01 17.79 -23.06
N THR A 377 9.00 17.43 -21.78
CA THR A 377 10.21 17.01 -21.05
C THR A 377 9.95 15.74 -20.27
N LEU A 378 11.02 15.07 -19.85
CA LEU A 378 10.91 13.93 -18.94
C LEU A 378 10.18 14.28 -17.63
N GLN A 379 10.33 15.54 -17.17
CA GLN A 379 9.64 16.05 -15.99
C GLN A 379 8.12 16.10 -16.21
N ASP A 380 7.66 16.54 -17.39
CA ASP A 380 6.24 16.56 -17.75
C ASP A 380 5.68 15.12 -17.78
N VAL A 381 6.45 14.16 -18.31
CA VAL A 381 6.03 12.76 -18.30
C VAL A 381 5.78 12.27 -16.88
N TYR A 382 6.67 12.52 -15.95
CA TYR A 382 6.47 12.15 -14.54
C TYR A 382 5.33 12.93 -13.88
N SER A 383 5.01 14.13 -14.35
CA SER A 383 3.92 14.94 -13.81
C SER A 383 2.54 14.43 -14.24
N PHE A 384 2.42 13.89 -15.45
CA PHE A 384 1.13 13.54 -16.06
C PHE A 384 0.91 12.03 -16.24
N ILE A 385 1.99 11.23 -16.33
CA ILE A 385 1.91 9.80 -16.66
C ILE A 385 2.35 8.96 -15.46
N GLU A 386 1.60 7.91 -15.17
CA GLU A 386 1.99 6.92 -14.16
C GLU A 386 3.04 5.97 -14.73
N ILE A 387 4.28 6.40 -14.71
CA ILE A 387 5.38 5.63 -15.26
C ILE A 387 6.52 5.51 -14.24
N TRP A 388 7.01 4.28 -14.05
CA TRP A 388 8.00 3.97 -13.02
C TRP A 388 9.35 3.58 -13.61
N ASP A 389 9.34 3.05 -14.85
CA ASP A 389 10.57 2.70 -15.55
C ASP A 389 11.06 3.89 -16.39
N ILE A 390 12.23 4.38 -16.02
CA ILE A 390 12.88 5.50 -16.71
C ILE A 390 13.03 5.26 -18.24
N LYS A 391 13.20 4.00 -18.67
CA LYS A 391 13.30 3.66 -20.08
C LYS A 391 12.03 4.00 -20.86
N HIS A 392 10.86 3.76 -20.24
CA HIS A 392 9.59 4.11 -20.84
C HIS A 392 9.36 5.62 -20.78
N ALA A 393 9.71 6.24 -19.64
CA ALA A 393 9.55 7.68 -19.45
C ALA A 393 10.37 8.50 -20.48
N VAL A 394 11.60 8.09 -20.76
CA VAL A 394 12.47 8.74 -21.76
C VAL A 394 11.94 8.57 -23.18
N ASN A 395 11.30 7.45 -23.50
CA ASN A 395 10.77 7.21 -24.85
C ASN A 395 9.50 8.00 -25.16
N ILE A 396 8.71 8.41 -24.17
CA ILE A 396 7.46 9.13 -24.39
C ILE A 396 7.67 10.49 -25.08
N PRO A 397 8.57 11.39 -24.63
CA PRO A 397 8.80 12.66 -25.31
C PRO A 397 9.22 12.46 -26.78
N THR A 398 10.05 11.45 -27.06
CA THR A 398 10.49 11.14 -28.45
C THR A 398 9.37 10.59 -29.34
N LEU A 399 8.31 10.07 -28.76
CA LEU A 399 7.13 9.60 -29.50
C LEU A 399 6.10 10.72 -29.70
N THR A 400 6.09 11.72 -28.81
CA THR A 400 5.19 12.87 -28.89
C THR A 400 5.69 14.00 -29.77
N ASP A 401 7.00 14.01 -30.08
CA ASP A 401 7.60 14.88 -31.12
C ASP A 401 7.30 14.32 -32.52
#